data_f93ef45bbd54d7c89dbec93128bea860
#
_entry.id   f93ef45bbd54d7c89dbec93128bea860
#
_cell.length_a   1.000
_cell.length_b   1.000
_cell.length_c   1.000
_cell.angle_alpha   90.00
_cell.angle_beta   90.00
_cell.angle_gamma   90.00
#
_symmetry.space_group_name_H-M   'P 1'
#
loop_
_entity.id
_entity.type
_entity.pdbx_description
1 polymer ?
#
loop_
_entity_poly.entity_id
_entity_poly.type
_entity_poly.pdbx_seq_one_letter_code
_entity_poly.pdbx_strand_id
1 'polypeptide(L)'
;MLMCLLSACDKQSSVDRAAGRMLGDARFALRYAHYDEARDGILSMRKQYPTALKARAQGILLLDSIELTAARDSLQRAEGPEWERLHVKVQFYERKLMEDLKKDKE
;
A
#
# COMPACT_ATOMS: atom_id res chain seq x y z
N MET A 1 -7.25 35.92 11.68
CA MET A 1 -7.48 35.11 10.47
C MET A 1 -6.22 34.39 9.96
N LEU A 2 -5.08 35.02 9.96
CA LEU A 2 -3.81 34.41 9.56
C LEU A 2 -3.41 33.20 10.42
N MET A 3 -3.75 33.24 11.70
CA MET A 3 -3.46 32.15 12.65
C MET A 3 -4.22 30.85 12.34
N CYS A 4 -5.44 30.94 11.82
CA CYS A 4 -6.26 29.75 11.48
C CYS A 4 -5.71 29.02 10.26
N LEU A 5 -5.16 29.73 9.29
CA LEU A 5 -4.56 29.15 8.09
C LEU A 5 -3.25 28.41 8.41
N LEU A 6 -2.42 28.99 9.29
CA LEU A 6 -1.18 28.34 9.75
C LEU A 6 -1.48 27.07 10.56
N SER A 7 -2.50 27.12 11.40
CA SER A 7 -2.94 25.98 12.20
C SER A 7 -3.43 24.82 11.32
N ALA A 8 -4.19 25.12 10.25
CA ALA A 8 -4.67 24.10 9.30
C ALA A 8 -3.51 23.47 8.52
N CYS A 9 -2.51 24.26 8.09
CA CYS A 9 -1.32 23.78 7.41
C CYS A 9 -0.48 22.89 8.33
N ASP A 10 -0.34 23.25 9.60
CA ASP A 10 0.39 22.45 10.59
C ASP A 10 -0.31 21.11 10.84
N LYS A 11 -1.65 21.11 10.91
CA LYS A 11 -2.44 19.89 11.08
C LYS A 11 -2.27 18.96 9.88
N GLN A 12 -2.35 19.50 8.66
CA GLN A 12 -2.19 18.70 7.44
C GLN A 12 -0.76 18.17 7.34
N SER A 13 0.25 18.96 7.68
CA SER A 13 1.64 18.51 7.69
C SER A 13 1.86 17.38 8.70
N SER A 14 1.23 17.48 9.89
CA SER A 14 1.28 16.44 10.92
C SER A 14 0.62 15.14 10.45
N VAL A 15 -0.54 15.26 9.79
CA VAL A 15 -1.26 14.12 9.19
C VAL A 15 -0.40 13.43 8.12
N ASP A 16 0.19 14.22 7.22
CA ASP A 16 1.02 13.70 6.14
C ASP A 16 2.25 12.95 6.69
N ARG A 17 2.88 13.50 7.75
CA ARG A 17 4.03 12.84 8.37
C ARG A 17 3.62 11.53 9.06
N ALA A 18 2.50 11.53 9.76
CA ALA A 18 1.99 10.33 10.44
C ALA A 18 1.65 9.24 9.43
N ALA A 19 0.95 9.60 8.36
CA ALA A 19 0.62 8.66 7.28
C ALA A 19 1.89 8.13 6.61
N GLY A 20 2.87 9.00 6.38
CA GLY A 20 4.17 8.61 5.82
C GLY A 20 4.93 7.61 6.66
N ARG A 21 4.86 7.75 8.00
CA ARG A 21 5.48 6.80 8.93
C ARG A 21 4.80 5.44 8.82
N MET A 22 3.47 5.40 8.77
CA MET A 22 2.72 4.14 8.62
C MET A 22 3.05 3.45 7.29
N LEU A 23 3.19 4.24 6.22
CA LEU A 23 3.60 3.75 4.91
C LEU A 23 5.01 3.14 4.96
N GLY A 24 5.94 3.81 5.64
CA GLY A 24 7.30 3.31 5.86
C GLY A 24 7.34 2.02 6.65
N ASP A 25 6.51 1.92 7.69
CA ASP A 25 6.40 0.69 8.50
C ASP A 25 5.85 -0.47 7.66
N ALA A 26 4.90 -0.19 6.78
CA ALA A 26 4.34 -1.21 5.88
C ALA A 26 5.40 -1.68 4.87
N ARG A 27 6.22 -0.78 4.33
CA ARG A 27 7.34 -1.13 3.45
C ARG A 27 8.36 -2.02 4.15
N PHE A 28 8.64 -1.70 5.41
CA PHE A 28 9.55 -2.48 6.24
C PHE A 28 8.99 -3.89 6.46
N ALA A 29 7.70 -4.00 6.82
CA ALA A 29 7.03 -5.28 7.02
C ALA A 29 7.06 -6.13 5.74
N LEU A 30 6.82 -5.51 4.58
CA LEU A 30 6.89 -6.20 3.28
C LEU A 30 8.29 -6.76 3.00
N ARG A 31 9.33 -6.00 3.35
CA ARG A 31 10.72 -6.41 3.15
C ARG A 31 11.02 -7.72 3.87
N TYR A 32 10.40 -7.94 5.02
CA TYR A 32 10.59 -9.15 5.83
C TYR A 32 9.47 -10.17 5.62
N ALA A 33 8.70 -10.04 4.56
CA ALA A 33 7.62 -10.97 4.18
C ALA A 33 6.51 -11.06 5.23
N HIS A 34 6.31 -10.00 6.02
CA HIS A 34 5.20 -9.87 6.96
C HIS A 34 4.00 -9.27 6.21
N TYR A 35 3.40 -10.07 5.32
CA TYR A 35 2.40 -9.58 4.36
C TYR A 35 1.13 -9.07 5.03
N ASP A 36 0.62 -9.78 6.03
CA ASP A 36 -0.60 -9.36 6.74
C ASP A 36 -0.37 -8.07 7.51
N GLU A 37 0.77 -7.94 8.18
CA GLU A 37 1.15 -6.72 8.90
C GLU A 37 1.28 -5.54 7.94
N ALA A 38 1.93 -5.76 6.79
CA ALA A 38 2.08 -4.72 5.76
C ALA A 38 0.73 -4.26 5.23
N ARG A 39 -0.15 -5.21 4.91
CA ARG A 39 -1.51 -4.92 4.42
C ARG A 39 -2.32 -4.14 5.43
N ASP A 40 -2.33 -4.61 6.67
CA ASP A 40 -3.07 -3.97 7.77
C ASP A 40 -2.58 -2.55 8.01
N GLY A 41 -1.28 -2.31 7.90
CA GLY A 41 -0.69 -0.98 8.03
C GLY A 41 -1.23 0.00 7.00
N ILE A 42 -1.33 -0.42 5.74
CA ILE A 42 -1.87 0.43 4.67
C ILE A 42 -3.37 0.70 4.88
N LEU A 43 -4.13 -0.32 5.23
CA LEU A 43 -5.57 -0.17 5.47
C LEU A 43 -5.85 0.73 6.68
N SER A 44 -5.06 0.59 7.74
CA SER A 44 -5.15 1.45 8.92
C SER A 44 -4.81 2.91 8.60
N MET A 45 -3.77 3.13 7.81
CA MET A 45 -3.37 4.47 7.37
C MET A 45 -4.51 5.16 6.61
N ARG A 46 -5.13 4.45 5.68
CA ARG A 46 -6.25 4.99 4.88
C ARG A 46 -7.43 5.37 5.75
N LYS A 47 -7.70 4.59 6.78
CA LYS A 47 -8.81 4.83 7.71
C LYS A 47 -8.52 5.99 8.67
N GLN A 48 -7.30 6.06 9.21
CA GLN A 48 -6.91 7.06 10.19
C GLN A 48 -6.61 8.43 9.57
N TYR A 49 -6.06 8.45 8.36
CA TYR A 49 -5.60 9.67 7.70
C TYR A 49 -6.18 9.81 6.28
N PRO A 50 -7.52 9.95 6.18
CA PRO A 50 -8.17 10.01 4.85
C PRO A 50 -7.76 11.22 4.01
N THR A 51 -7.20 12.28 4.64
CA THR A 51 -6.76 13.48 3.94
C THR A 51 -5.30 13.43 3.48
N ALA A 52 -4.56 12.38 3.83
CA ALA A 52 -3.17 12.20 3.40
C ALA A 52 -3.15 11.63 1.97
N LEU A 53 -3.49 12.46 0.99
CA LEU A 53 -3.75 12.02 -0.39
C LEU A 53 -2.53 11.39 -1.06
N LYS A 54 -1.36 11.97 -0.86
CA LYS A 54 -0.11 11.45 -1.44
C LYS A 54 0.23 10.07 -0.84
N ALA A 55 0.16 9.95 0.49
CA ALA A 55 0.42 8.67 1.16
C ALA A 55 -0.60 7.61 0.74
N ARG A 56 -1.86 7.98 0.56
CA ARG A 56 -2.90 7.06 0.10
C ARG A 56 -2.64 6.56 -1.31
N ALA A 57 -2.20 7.45 -2.21
CA ALA A 57 -1.84 7.08 -3.58
C ALA A 57 -0.66 6.10 -3.59
N GLN A 58 0.37 6.38 -2.80
CA GLN A 58 1.52 5.48 -2.65
C GLN A 58 1.12 4.17 -1.98
N GLY A 59 0.15 4.22 -1.07
CA GLY A 59 -0.40 3.04 -0.41
C GLY A 59 -1.08 2.07 -1.37
N ILE A 60 -1.75 2.57 -2.40
CA ILE A 60 -2.35 1.73 -3.45
C ILE A 60 -1.27 0.90 -4.16
N LEU A 61 -0.19 1.56 -4.57
CA LEU A 61 0.93 0.90 -5.24
C LEU A 61 1.60 -0.13 -4.33
N LEU A 62 1.78 0.23 -3.07
CA LEU A 62 2.38 -0.67 -2.10
C LEU A 62 1.47 -1.87 -1.82
N LEU A 63 0.15 -1.65 -1.73
CA LEU A 63 -0.81 -2.74 -1.53
C LEU A 63 -0.78 -3.73 -2.69
N ASP A 64 -0.72 -3.23 -3.93
CA ASP A 64 -0.56 -4.08 -5.11
C ASP A 64 0.72 -4.91 -5.02
N SER A 65 1.81 -4.29 -4.59
CA SER A 65 3.11 -4.97 -4.41
C SER A 65 3.06 -6.03 -3.32
N ILE A 66 2.36 -5.75 -2.22
CA ILE A 66 2.17 -6.71 -1.12
C ILE A 66 1.42 -7.94 -1.63
N GLU A 67 0.29 -7.74 -2.31
CA GLU A 67 -0.53 -8.84 -2.83
C GLU A 67 0.24 -9.66 -3.87
N LEU A 68 0.96 -8.99 -4.76
CA LEU A 68 1.76 -9.65 -5.79
C LEU A 68 2.87 -10.50 -5.18
N THR A 69 3.62 -9.91 -4.24
CA THR A 69 4.76 -10.59 -3.60
C THR A 69 4.28 -11.79 -2.77
N ALA A 70 3.19 -11.61 -2.02
CA ALA A 70 2.60 -12.69 -1.22
C ALA A 70 2.13 -13.85 -2.11
N ALA A 71 1.48 -13.53 -3.23
CA ALA A 71 1.00 -14.54 -4.17
C ALA A 71 2.15 -15.30 -4.83
N ARG A 72 3.21 -14.60 -5.23
CA ARG A 72 4.42 -15.23 -5.81
C ARG A 72 5.10 -16.16 -4.81
N ASP A 73 5.19 -15.72 -3.56
CA ASP A 73 5.79 -16.52 -2.49
C ASP A 73 5.00 -17.81 -2.26
N SER A 74 3.67 -17.71 -2.18
CA SER A 74 2.79 -18.88 -2.03
C SER A 74 2.83 -19.79 -3.26
N LEU A 75 2.93 -19.21 -4.46
CA LEU A 75 2.98 -19.97 -5.72
C LEU A 75 4.16 -20.94 -5.76
N GLN A 76 5.30 -20.55 -5.20
CA GLN A 76 6.50 -21.40 -5.17
C GLN A 76 6.29 -22.71 -4.42
N ARG A 77 5.31 -22.75 -3.51
CA ARG A 77 5.04 -23.92 -2.65
C ARG A 77 3.75 -24.63 -2.99
N ALA A 78 3.00 -24.12 -3.98
CA ALA A 78 1.68 -24.63 -4.32
C ALA A 78 1.75 -25.69 -5.41
N GLU A 79 0.77 -26.59 -5.41
CA GLU A 79 0.62 -27.67 -6.41
C GLU A 79 -0.86 -27.77 -6.79
N GLY A 80 -1.11 -28.36 -7.98
CA GLY A 80 -2.46 -28.64 -8.45
C GLY A 80 -3.36 -27.41 -8.59
N PRO A 81 -4.65 -27.52 -8.18
CA PRO A 81 -5.61 -26.42 -8.30
C PRO A 81 -5.18 -25.16 -7.56
N GLU A 82 -4.48 -25.31 -6.45
CA GLU A 82 -3.95 -24.19 -5.68
C GLU A 82 -2.93 -23.39 -6.47
N TRP A 83 -2.06 -24.10 -7.20
CA TRP A 83 -1.06 -23.45 -8.07
C TRP A 83 -1.76 -22.63 -9.16
N GLU A 84 -2.78 -23.18 -9.79
CA GLU A 84 -3.52 -22.47 -10.83
C GLU A 84 -4.20 -21.22 -10.30
N ARG A 85 -4.84 -21.32 -9.14
CA ARG A 85 -5.50 -20.18 -8.48
C ARG A 85 -4.50 -19.05 -8.19
N LEU A 86 -3.35 -19.40 -7.64
CA LEU A 86 -2.30 -18.43 -7.31
C LEU A 86 -1.65 -17.84 -8.55
N HIS A 87 -1.48 -18.65 -9.60
CA HIS A 87 -0.94 -18.19 -10.87
C HIS A 87 -1.82 -17.09 -11.49
N VAL A 88 -3.13 -17.30 -11.48
CA VAL A 88 -4.10 -16.30 -11.96
C VAL A 88 -4.02 -15.04 -11.09
N LYS A 89 -3.91 -15.19 -9.78
CA LYS A 89 -3.78 -14.06 -8.85
C LYS A 89 -2.51 -13.26 -9.13
N VAL A 90 -1.38 -13.91 -9.38
CA VAL A 90 -0.12 -13.25 -9.75
C VAL A 90 -0.32 -12.42 -11.02
N GLN A 91 -0.91 -13.00 -12.05
CA GLN A 91 -1.15 -12.29 -13.31
C GLN A 91 -2.05 -11.07 -13.11
N PHE A 92 -3.09 -11.21 -12.27
CA PHE A 92 -4.00 -10.12 -11.95
C PHE A 92 -3.25 -8.94 -11.30
N TYR A 93 -2.44 -9.21 -10.29
CA TYR A 93 -1.74 -8.14 -9.57
C TYR A 93 -0.56 -7.56 -10.36
N GLU A 94 0.08 -8.33 -11.22
CA GLU A 94 1.07 -7.79 -12.16
C GLU A 94 0.43 -6.72 -13.05
N ARG A 95 -0.73 -7.04 -13.62
CA ARG A 95 -1.46 -6.10 -14.47
C ARG A 95 -1.96 -4.89 -13.69
N LYS A 96 -2.55 -5.14 -12.53
CA LYS A 96 -3.09 -4.08 -11.68
C LYS A 96 -2.00 -3.10 -11.26
N LEU A 97 -0.84 -3.61 -10.85
CA LEU A 97 0.29 -2.76 -10.46
C LEU A 97 0.75 -1.90 -11.63
N MET A 98 0.86 -2.47 -12.82
CA MET A 98 1.25 -1.70 -14.01
C MET A 98 0.25 -0.60 -14.35
N GLU A 99 -1.04 -0.91 -14.26
CA GLU A 99 -2.11 0.08 -14.51
C GLU A 99 -2.06 1.20 -13.47
N ASP A 100 -1.89 0.87 -12.20
CA ASP A 100 -1.84 1.86 -11.12
C ASP A 100 -0.57 2.72 -11.22
N LEU A 101 0.55 2.14 -11.62
CA LEU A 101 1.78 2.89 -11.88
C LEU A 101 1.61 3.91 -13.01
N LYS A 102 0.87 3.55 -14.06
CA LYS A 102 0.53 4.47 -15.15
C LYS A 102 -0.29 5.66 -14.64
N LYS A 103 -1.31 5.39 -13.84
CA LYS A 103 -2.18 6.42 -13.26
C LYS A 103 -1.39 7.39 -12.38
N ASP A 104 -0.44 6.86 -11.61
CA ASP A 104 0.39 7.66 -10.72
C ASP A 104 1.26 8.66 -11.50
N LYS A 105 1.66 8.31 -12.71
CA LYS A 105 2.46 9.19 -13.59
C LYS A 105 1.64 10.28 -14.29
N GLU A 106 0.33 10.10 -14.39
CA GLU A 106 -0.57 11.07 -14.98
C GLU A 106 -0.92 12.17 -13.97
#